data_a93470a17a4749d71cb3b7331cea3a57
#
_entry.id   a93470a17a4749d71cb3b7331cea3a57
#
_cell.length_a   1.000
_cell.length_b   1.000
_cell.length_c   1.000
_cell.angle_alpha   90.00
_cell.angle_beta   90.00
_cell.angle_gamma   90.00
#
_symmetry.space_group_name_H-M   'P 1'
#
loop_
_entity.id
_entity.type
_entity.pdbx_description
1 polymer ?
#
loop_
_entity_poly.entity_id
_entity_poly.type
_entity_poly.pdbx_seq_one_letter_code
_entity_poly.pdbx_strand_id
1 'polypeptide(L)'
;KELKDSITHAKSQIQEIATQNEERTKKNTRVQVILEQTAEFEKELEGITDKLSKVEEKAGHIEVLKKAFSTNGLIAYKIENMVKELEDLANDYLAELSDGRFSINFVVTNDKLNVEVTDEGNIIDISALSSGELTRVNTATLIAIRKLMSSISKSRINVLFLDEVINVLDEQGREKLVEVLLREEGLNTYIVSHGWTHPLLDKIEVLKTDNISRLE
;
A
#
# COMPACT_ATOMS: atom_id res chain seq x y z
N LYS A 1 91.99 9.75 -56.15
CA LYS A 1 91.76 8.82 -55.03
C LYS A 1 90.70 9.46 -54.10
N GLU A 2 90.89 10.69 -53.69
CA GLU A 2 90.01 11.45 -52.77
C GLU A 2 88.53 11.59 -53.23
N LEU A 3 88.30 11.81 -54.50
CA LEU A 3 86.92 11.91 -55.08
C LEU A 3 86.17 10.60 -54.99
N LYS A 4 86.82 9.44 -55.18
CA LYS A 4 86.21 8.13 -55.02
C LYS A 4 85.81 7.81 -53.60
N ASP A 5 86.70 8.18 -52.68
CA ASP A 5 86.48 7.96 -51.24
C ASP A 5 85.31 8.86 -50.71
N SER A 6 85.20 10.11 -51.21
CA SER A 6 84.12 11.02 -50.88
C SER A 6 82.76 10.53 -51.45
N ILE A 7 82.71 9.97 -52.64
CA ILE A 7 81.51 9.39 -53.25
C ILE A 7 81.06 8.13 -52.47
N THR A 8 82.02 7.29 -52.04
CA THR A 8 81.68 6.12 -51.24
C THR A 8 81.09 6.50 -49.87
N HIS A 9 81.70 7.48 -49.24
CA HIS A 9 81.21 8.02 -47.97
C HIS A 9 79.78 8.61 -48.12
N ALA A 10 79.52 9.44 -49.15
CA ALA A 10 78.25 10.00 -49.43
C ALA A 10 77.17 8.91 -49.72
N LYS A 11 77.49 7.88 -50.41
CA LYS A 11 76.60 6.70 -50.68
C LYS A 11 76.26 5.99 -49.39
N SER A 12 77.26 5.78 -48.49
CA SER A 12 76.98 5.16 -47.18
C SER A 12 76.05 5.99 -46.31
N GLN A 13 76.27 7.31 -46.28
CA GLN A 13 75.36 8.23 -45.54
C GLN A 13 73.93 8.22 -46.11
N ILE A 14 73.80 8.21 -47.45
CA ILE A 14 72.46 8.14 -48.08
C ILE A 14 71.77 6.82 -47.72
N GLN A 15 72.48 5.71 -47.66
CA GLN A 15 71.93 4.40 -47.29
C GLN A 15 71.50 4.34 -45.83
N GLU A 16 72.28 4.94 -44.94
CA GLU A 16 71.99 5.04 -43.51
C GLU A 16 70.73 5.90 -43.30
N ILE A 17 70.63 7.07 -43.93
CA ILE A 17 69.49 7.96 -43.89
C ILE A 17 68.20 7.27 -44.45
N ALA A 18 68.34 6.52 -45.56
CA ALA A 18 67.27 5.73 -46.14
C ALA A 18 66.69 4.71 -45.14
N THR A 19 67.61 3.95 -44.46
CA THR A 19 67.24 2.96 -43.46
C THR A 19 66.53 3.64 -42.26
N GLN A 20 67.09 4.73 -41.76
CA GLN A 20 66.46 5.48 -40.67
C GLN A 20 65.07 6.05 -41.05
N ASN A 21 64.89 6.53 -42.25
CA ASN A 21 63.61 7.01 -42.78
C ASN A 21 62.58 5.87 -42.91
N GLU A 22 63.00 4.69 -43.32
CA GLU A 22 62.13 3.51 -43.41
C GLU A 22 61.65 3.09 -42.00
N GLU A 23 62.52 3.07 -41.01
CA GLU A 23 62.16 2.78 -39.62
C GLU A 23 61.22 3.85 -39.03
N ARG A 24 61.47 5.14 -39.31
CA ARG A 24 60.61 6.25 -38.90
C ARG A 24 59.23 6.14 -39.54
N THR A 25 59.17 5.80 -40.83
CA THR A 25 57.90 5.61 -41.55
C THR A 25 57.09 4.46 -40.93
N LYS A 26 57.73 3.32 -40.63
CA LYS A 26 57.11 2.19 -39.95
C LYS A 26 56.56 2.58 -38.56
N LYS A 27 57.35 3.36 -37.79
CA LYS A 27 56.89 3.87 -36.46
C LYS A 27 55.72 4.82 -36.61
N ASN A 28 55.79 5.76 -37.54
CA ASN A 28 54.71 6.74 -37.79
C ASN A 28 53.41 6.05 -38.21
N THR A 29 53.46 5.06 -39.09
CA THR A 29 52.29 4.28 -39.49
C THR A 29 51.67 3.56 -38.28
N ARG A 30 52.53 2.98 -37.42
CA ARG A 30 52.05 2.33 -36.19
C ARG A 30 51.35 3.32 -35.23
N VAL A 31 51.92 4.51 -35.05
CA VAL A 31 51.33 5.58 -34.23
C VAL A 31 50.02 6.02 -34.83
N GLN A 32 49.93 6.19 -36.15
CA GLN A 32 48.73 6.58 -36.84
C GLN A 32 47.58 5.58 -36.58
N VAL A 33 47.86 4.28 -36.74
CA VAL A 33 46.87 3.22 -36.49
C VAL A 33 46.40 3.22 -35.03
N ILE A 34 47.34 3.42 -34.08
CA ILE A 34 46.96 3.51 -32.66
C ILE A 34 46.08 4.71 -32.37
N LEU A 35 46.39 5.87 -32.97
CA LEU A 35 45.56 7.07 -32.79
C LEU A 35 44.16 6.90 -33.34
N GLU A 36 44.04 6.27 -34.53
CA GLU A 36 42.73 5.98 -35.14
C GLU A 36 41.91 5.03 -34.26
N GLN A 37 42.50 3.93 -33.76
CA GLN A 37 41.87 2.99 -32.85
C GLN A 37 41.48 3.64 -31.52
N THR A 38 42.36 4.48 -30.99
CA THR A 38 42.06 5.21 -29.74
C THR A 38 40.86 6.12 -29.90
N ALA A 39 40.75 6.88 -31.00
CA ALA A 39 39.65 7.76 -31.29
C ALA A 39 38.32 6.97 -31.47
N GLU A 40 38.41 5.78 -32.08
CA GLU A 40 37.25 4.89 -32.21
C GLU A 40 36.78 4.37 -30.84
N PHE A 41 37.68 3.91 -29.99
CA PHE A 41 37.38 3.45 -28.64
C PHE A 41 36.86 4.57 -27.73
N GLU A 42 37.40 5.78 -27.83
CA GLU A 42 36.89 6.94 -27.10
C GLU A 42 35.42 7.22 -27.46
N LYS A 43 35.06 7.20 -28.73
CA LYS A 43 33.70 7.38 -29.21
C LYS A 43 32.75 6.25 -28.73
N GLU A 44 33.26 5.01 -28.75
CA GLU A 44 32.49 3.86 -28.24
C GLU A 44 32.26 3.99 -26.70
N LEU A 45 33.30 4.38 -25.97
CA LEU A 45 33.23 4.61 -24.52
C LEU A 45 32.21 5.69 -24.16
N GLU A 46 32.22 6.80 -24.89
CA GLU A 46 31.22 7.88 -24.71
C GLU A 46 29.78 7.35 -24.90
N GLY A 47 29.57 6.57 -25.98
CA GLY A 47 28.25 5.97 -26.26
C GLY A 47 27.80 4.95 -25.22
N ILE A 48 28.74 4.17 -24.64
CA ILE A 48 28.45 3.24 -23.55
C ILE A 48 28.15 3.98 -22.25
N THR A 49 28.91 5.01 -21.94
CA THR A 49 28.74 5.83 -20.74
C THR A 49 27.37 6.52 -20.73
N ASP A 50 26.92 7.06 -21.88
CA ASP A 50 25.58 7.67 -22.03
C ASP A 50 24.48 6.62 -21.81
N LYS A 51 24.64 5.41 -22.37
CA LYS A 51 23.69 4.31 -22.14
C LYS A 51 23.65 3.88 -20.68
N LEU A 52 24.81 3.78 -20.04
CA LEU A 52 24.91 3.41 -18.62
C LEU A 52 24.18 4.42 -17.73
N SER A 53 24.41 5.71 -17.93
CA SER A 53 23.74 6.78 -17.18
C SER A 53 22.21 6.70 -17.29
N LYS A 54 21.70 6.45 -18.51
CA LYS A 54 20.25 6.28 -18.73
C LYS A 54 19.66 5.04 -18.05
N VAL A 55 20.43 3.98 -17.97
CA VAL A 55 20.03 2.73 -17.28
C VAL A 55 20.05 2.95 -15.77
N GLU A 56 21.06 3.61 -15.23
CA GLU A 56 21.17 3.93 -13.81
C GLU A 56 20.03 4.85 -13.34
N GLU A 57 19.67 5.86 -14.11
CA GLU A 57 18.51 6.70 -13.83
C GLU A 57 17.21 5.89 -13.75
N LYS A 58 16.97 5.01 -14.73
CA LYS A 58 15.81 4.13 -14.73
C LYS A 58 15.81 3.16 -13.56
N ALA A 59 16.96 2.59 -13.22
CA ALA A 59 17.12 1.71 -12.08
C ALA A 59 16.78 2.43 -10.76
N GLY A 60 17.23 3.67 -10.62
CA GLY A 60 16.89 4.53 -9.48
C GLY A 60 15.38 4.75 -9.34
N HIS A 61 14.69 5.07 -10.43
CA HIS A 61 13.23 5.23 -10.44
C HIS A 61 12.51 3.92 -10.05
N ILE A 62 12.96 2.79 -10.58
CA ILE A 62 12.38 1.48 -10.25
C ILE A 62 12.59 1.14 -8.76
N GLU A 63 13.74 1.49 -8.19
CA GLU A 63 14.01 1.24 -6.79
C GLU A 63 13.13 2.07 -5.85
N VAL A 64 12.86 3.33 -6.21
CA VAL A 64 11.88 4.18 -5.50
C VAL A 64 10.48 3.58 -5.57
N LEU A 65 10.04 3.15 -6.76
CA LEU A 65 8.74 2.49 -6.93
C LEU A 65 8.66 1.19 -6.12
N LYS A 66 9.71 0.37 -6.15
CA LYS A 66 9.79 -0.86 -5.37
C LYS A 66 9.64 -0.61 -3.86
N LYS A 67 10.28 0.44 -3.33
CA LYS A 67 10.11 0.86 -1.92
C LYS A 67 8.70 1.36 -1.65
N ALA A 68 8.15 2.19 -2.54
CA ALA A 68 6.79 2.72 -2.39
C ALA A 68 5.72 1.62 -2.36
N PHE A 69 5.87 0.58 -3.18
CA PHE A 69 4.93 -0.55 -3.26
C PHE A 69 5.35 -1.77 -2.42
N SER A 70 6.36 -1.64 -1.56
CA SER A 70 6.69 -2.67 -0.58
C SER A 70 5.63 -2.76 0.52
N THR A 71 5.66 -3.86 1.29
CA THR A 71 4.77 -4.06 2.44
C THR A 71 4.84 -2.95 3.48
N ASN A 72 6.00 -2.28 3.62
CA ASN A 72 6.23 -1.17 4.55
C ASN A 72 6.23 0.21 3.85
N GLY A 73 5.67 0.29 2.64
CA GLY A 73 5.60 1.51 1.86
C GLY A 73 4.22 2.17 1.88
N LEU A 74 3.80 2.69 0.72
CA LEU A 74 2.54 3.41 0.55
C LEU A 74 1.32 2.58 0.95
N ILE A 75 1.37 1.26 0.78
CA ILE A 75 0.27 0.35 1.15
C ILE A 75 0.12 0.31 2.67
N ALA A 76 1.22 0.15 3.42
CA ALA A 76 1.20 0.18 4.88
C ALA A 76 0.65 1.51 5.40
N TYR A 77 1.15 2.62 4.88
CA TYR A 77 0.65 3.95 5.22
C TYR A 77 -0.86 4.11 4.98
N LYS A 78 -1.35 3.58 3.85
CA LYS A 78 -2.79 3.62 3.55
C LYS A 78 -3.60 2.75 4.53
N ILE A 79 -3.10 1.57 4.87
CA ILE A 79 -3.75 0.66 5.84
C ILE A 79 -3.79 1.31 7.22
N GLU A 80 -2.68 1.89 7.69
CA GLU A 80 -2.63 2.59 8.98
C GLU A 80 -3.66 3.72 9.07
N ASN A 81 -3.79 4.53 8.02
CA ASN A 81 -4.80 5.58 7.98
C ASN A 81 -6.23 5.02 7.98
N MET A 82 -6.47 3.92 7.26
CA MET A 82 -7.78 3.25 7.24
C MET A 82 -8.13 2.64 8.61
N VAL A 83 -7.16 2.04 9.30
CA VAL A 83 -7.34 1.49 10.65
C VAL A 83 -7.68 2.61 11.63
N LYS A 84 -6.99 3.74 11.54
CA LYS A 84 -7.29 4.91 12.38
C LYS A 84 -8.69 5.48 12.10
N GLU A 85 -9.07 5.64 10.85
CA GLU A 85 -10.42 6.07 10.47
C GLU A 85 -11.51 5.08 10.97
N LEU A 86 -11.22 3.77 10.90
CA LEU A 86 -12.10 2.75 11.46
C LEU A 86 -12.24 2.87 12.98
N GLU A 87 -11.13 3.12 13.68
CA GLU A 87 -11.10 3.32 15.13
C GLU A 87 -11.94 4.52 15.54
N ASP A 88 -11.73 5.65 14.89
CA ASP A 88 -12.49 6.88 15.15
C ASP A 88 -14.01 6.65 14.92
N LEU A 89 -14.39 6.07 13.79
CA LEU A 89 -15.77 5.74 13.48
C LEU A 89 -16.39 4.74 14.47
N ALA A 90 -15.66 3.70 14.84
CA ALA A 90 -16.16 2.69 15.76
C ALA A 90 -16.34 3.27 17.17
N ASN A 91 -15.45 4.15 17.61
CA ASN A 91 -15.56 4.84 18.89
C ASN A 91 -16.70 5.84 18.91
N ASP A 92 -16.98 6.55 17.82
CA ASP A 92 -18.14 7.43 17.70
C ASP A 92 -19.44 6.65 17.94
N TYR A 93 -19.62 5.52 17.25
CA TYR A 93 -20.81 4.67 17.44
C TYR A 93 -20.85 4.01 18.83
N LEU A 94 -19.69 3.56 19.33
CA LEU A 94 -19.61 2.91 20.62
C LEU A 94 -19.91 3.88 21.78
N ALA A 95 -19.45 5.11 21.67
CA ALA A 95 -19.78 6.16 22.64
C ALA A 95 -21.29 6.37 22.76
N GLU A 96 -22.00 6.34 21.64
CA GLU A 96 -23.46 6.45 21.66
C GLU A 96 -24.15 5.20 22.22
N LEU A 97 -23.69 4.00 21.83
CA LEU A 97 -24.27 2.74 22.29
C LEU A 97 -23.96 2.42 23.74
N SER A 98 -22.91 3.04 24.34
CA SER A 98 -22.44 2.74 25.70
C SER A 98 -22.41 3.95 26.64
N ASP A 99 -22.98 5.09 26.28
CA ASP A 99 -22.89 6.35 27.02
C ASP A 99 -21.46 6.81 27.30
N GLY A 100 -20.54 6.54 26.34
CA GLY A 100 -19.13 6.89 26.48
C GLY A 100 -18.34 6.00 27.43
N ARG A 101 -18.93 4.94 27.95
CA ARG A 101 -18.25 4.04 28.89
C ARG A 101 -17.11 3.26 28.26
N PHE A 102 -17.34 2.72 27.06
CA PHE A 102 -16.36 1.89 26.35
C PHE A 102 -15.69 2.63 25.21
N SER A 103 -14.43 2.33 24.99
CA SER A 103 -13.73 2.64 23.74
C SER A 103 -12.90 1.47 23.27
N ILE A 104 -12.60 1.45 21.96
CA ILE A 104 -11.75 0.44 21.33
C ILE A 104 -10.52 1.08 20.75
N ASN A 105 -9.40 0.33 20.74
CA ASN A 105 -8.16 0.72 20.11
C ASN A 105 -7.67 -0.42 19.24
N PHE A 106 -7.32 -0.12 17.98
CA PHE A 106 -6.78 -1.09 17.05
C PHE A 106 -5.26 -1.07 17.06
N VAL A 107 -4.66 -2.09 17.67
CA VAL A 107 -3.21 -2.22 17.80
C VAL A 107 -2.67 -3.17 16.72
N VAL A 108 -1.83 -2.66 15.84
CA VAL A 108 -1.14 -3.49 14.85
C VAL A 108 0.15 -4.05 15.45
N THR A 109 0.21 -5.37 15.62
CA THR A 109 1.39 -6.06 16.14
C THR A 109 1.75 -7.23 15.22
N ASN A 110 2.96 -7.25 14.65
CA ASN A 110 3.46 -8.34 13.82
C ASN A 110 2.46 -8.79 12.73
N ASP A 111 1.98 -7.85 11.91
CA ASP A 111 1.01 -8.07 10.83
C ASP A 111 -0.37 -8.57 11.28
N LYS A 112 -0.67 -8.48 12.57
CA LYS A 112 -2.00 -8.79 13.15
C LYS A 112 -2.63 -7.52 13.69
N LEU A 113 -3.91 -7.37 13.41
CA LEU A 113 -4.75 -6.35 14.01
C LEU A 113 -5.36 -6.93 15.29
N ASN A 114 -4.97 -6.40 16.43
CA ASN A 114 -5.56 -6.73 17.72
C ASN A 114 -6.52 -5.62 18.13
N VAL A 115 -7.57 -5.98 18.84
CA VAL A 115 -8.55 -5.04 19.38
C VAL A 115 -8.38 -5.01 20.90
N GLU A 116 -8.06 -3.84 21.43
CA GLU A 116 -8.08 -3.57 22.86
C GLU A 116 -9.36 -2.81 23.22
N VAL A 117 -10.02 -3.21 24.28
CA VAL A 117 -11.21 -2.53 24.78
C VAL A 117 -10.85 -1.82 26.07
N THR A 118 -11.32 -0.59 26.24
CA THR A 118 -11.20 0.14 27.50
C THR A 118 -12.57 0.35 28.13
N ASP A 119 -12.67 0.18 29.43
CA ASP A 119 -13.81 0.50 30.27
C ASP A 119 -13.43 1.66 31.20
N GLU A 120 -14.04 2.82 31.04
CA GLU A 120 -13.71 4.05 31.79
C GLU A 120 -12.21 4.37 31.82
N GLY A 121 -11.52 4.15 30.68
CA GLY A 121 -10.08 4.41 30.51
C GLY A 121 -9.14 3.29 30.97
N ASN A 122 -9.66 2.17 31.50
CA ASN A 122 -8.86 1.01 31.86
C ASN A 122 -8.93 -0.06 30.78
N ILE A 123 -7.77 -0.55 30.32
CA ILE A 123 -7.73 -1.65 29.33
C ILE A 123 -8.27 -2.93 29.99
N ILE A 124 -9.22 -3.55 29.35
CA ILE A 124 -9.84 -4.80 29.77
C ILE A 124 -9.72 -5.86 28.68
N ASP A 125 -9.74 -7.12 29.07
CA ASP A 125 -9.83 -8.21 28.12
C ASP A 125 -11.26 -8.29 27.54
N ILE A 126 -11.39 -8.45 26.22
CA ILE A 126 -12.66 -8.54 25.54
C ILE A 126 -13.54 -9.68 26.08
N SER A 127 -12.94 -10.74 26.61
CA SER A 127 -13.64 -11.86 27.26
C SER A 127 -14.24 -11.50 28.62
N ALA A 128 -13.87 -10.37 29.22
CA ALA A 128 -14.46 -9.89 30.46
C ALA A 128 -15.79 -9.12 30.26
N LEU A 129 -16.10 -8.77 29.01
CA LEU A 129 -17.36 -8.11 28.66
C LEU A 129 -18.56 -9.08 28.81
N SER A 130 -19.66 -8.59 29.34
CA SER A 130 -20.94 -9.27 29.28
C SER A 130 -21.43 -9.41 27.84
N SER A 131 -22.38 -10.29 27.58
CA SER A 131 -22.94 -10.49 26.24
C SER A 131 -23.54 -9.21 25.65
N GLY A 132 -24.22 -8.40 26.46
CA GLY A 132 -24.78 -7.12 26.03
C GLY A 132 -23.72 -6.08 25.71
N GLU A 133 -22.65 -5.97 26.53
CA GLU A 133 -21.52 -5.07 26.30
C GLU A 133 -20.73 -5.46 25.04
N LEU A 134 -20.43 -6.75 24.88
CA LEU A 134 -19.78 -7.27 23.67
C LEU A 134 -20.63 -7.02 22.42
N THR A 135 -21.93 -7.14 22.52
CA THR A 135 -22.85 -6.86 21.40
C THR A 135 -22.80 -5.38 21.00
N ARG A 136 -22.71 -4.45 21.95
CA ARG A 136 -22.55 -3.02 21.66
C ARG A 136 -21.23 -2.77 20.93
N VAL A 137 -20.12 -3.33 21.38
CA VAL A 137 -18.80 -3.22 20.72
C VAL A 137 -18.85 -3.78 19.30
N ASN A 138 -19.38 -4.99 19.12
CA ASN A 138 -19.46 -5.65 17.83
C ASN A 138 -20.36 -4.86 16.85
N THR A 139 -21.50 -4.35 17.33
CA THR A 139 -22.44 -3.58 16.50
C THR A 139 -21.85 -2.23 16.07
N ALA A 140 -21.21 -1.50 16.99
CA ALA A 140 -20.50 -0.28 16.68
C ALA A 140 -19.43 -0.52 15.60
N THR A 141 -18.61 -1.55 15.80
CA THR A 141 -17.56 -1.93 14.85
C THR A 141 -18.13 -2.31 13.48
N LEU A 142 -19.23 -3.08 13.43
CA LEU A 142 -19.89 -3.47 12.19
C LEU A 142 -20.40 -2.27 11.40
N ILE A 143 -21.06 -1.32 12.05
CA ILE A 143 -21.56 -0.10 11.42
C ILE A 143 -20.40 0.75 10.91
N ALA A 144 -19.33 0.87 11.70
CA ALA A 144 -18.10 1.60 11.31
C ALA A 144 -17.43 0.97 10.08
N ILE A 145 -17.25 -0.37 10.05
CA ILE A 145 -16.73 -1.10 8.90
C ILE A 145 -17.58 -0.82 7.65
N ARG A 146 -18.90 -0.93 7.76
CA ARG A 146 -19.81 -0.63 6.65
C ARG A 146 -19.59 0.80 6.13
N LYS A 147 -19.51 1.78 7.03
CA LYS A 147 -19.35 3.19 6.67
C LYS A 147 -18.00 3.44 5.99
N LEU A 148 -16.92 2.91 6.55
CA LEU A 148 -15.59 2.97 5.96
C LEU A 148 -15.55 2.30 4.59
N MET A 149 -16.11 1.10 4.45
CA MET A 149 -16.14 0.39 3.16
C MET A 149 -16.96 1.16 2.11
N SER A 150 -18.03 1.83 2.52
CA SER A 150 -18.83 2.67 1.63
C SER A 150 -18.11 3.96 1.19
N SER A 151 -17.18 4.48 1.99
CA SER A 151 -16.36 5.64 1.62
C SER A 151 -15.26 5.28 0.61
N ILE A 152 -14.70 4.07 0.69
CA ILE A 152 -13.58 3.61 -0.14
C ILE A 152 -14.08 2.98 -1.45
N SER A 153 -15.21 2.28 -1.42
CA SER A 153 -15.74 1.53 -2.55
C SER A 153 -16.55 2.43 -3.49
N LYS A 154 -16.51 2.10 -4.78
CA LYS A 154 -17.44 2.69 -5.77
C LYS A 154 -18.89 2.24 -5.55
N SER A 155 -19.09 1.10 -4.89
CA SER A 155 -20.39 0.52 -4.58
C SER A 155 -20.71 0.75 -3.11
N ARG A 156 -21.86 1.37 -2.83
CA ARG A 156 -22.32 1.59 -1.45
C ARG A 156 -22.95 0.34 -0.88
N ILE A 157 -22.56 -0.02 0.35
CA ILE A 157 -23.24 -1.06 1.12
C ILE A 157 -24.42 -0.37 1.81
N ASN A 158 -25.62 -0.63 1.31
CA ASN A 158 -26.86 0.02 1.76
C ASN A 158 -27.84 -0.92 2.48
N VAL A 159 -27.41 -2.12 2.83
CA VAL A 159 -28.21 -3.11 3.54
C VAL A 159 -27.44 -3.63 4.75
N LEU A 160 -28.11 -3.74 5.88
CA LEU A 160 -27.61 -4.30 7.13
C LEU A 160 -28.64 -5.27 7.71
N PHE A 161 -28.21 -6.49 8.04
CA PHE A 161 -29.00 -7.45 8.75
C PHE A 161 -28.44 -7.65 10.16
N LEU A 162 -29.30 -7.48 11.17
CA LEU A 162 -28.99 -7.70 12.58
C LEU A 162 -29.84 -8.84 13.10
N ASP A 163 -29.25 -10.02 13.21
CA ASP A 163 -29.94 -11.23 13.64
C ASP A 163 -29.79 -11.43 15.15
N GLU A 164 -30.90 -11.40 15.86
CA GLU A 164 -31.01 -11.57 17.32
C GLU A 164 -30.19 -10.60 18.19
N VAL A 165 -29.57 -9.58 17.61
CA VAL A 165 -28.72 -8.58 18.32
C VAL A 165 -29.52 -7.89 19.43
N ILE A 166 -30.80 -7.64 19.21
CA ILE A 166 -31.72 -6.98 20.15
C ILE A 166 -31.97 -7.84 21.41
N ASN A 167 -31.88 -9.16 21.30
CA ASN A 167 -32.28 -10.07 22.38
C ASN A 167 -31.34 -10.01 23.59
N VAL A 168 -30.08 -9.67 23.37
CA VAL A 168 -29.04 -9.59 24.43
C VAL A 168 -28.82 -8.17 24.96
N LEU A 169 -29.44 -7.17 24.35
CA LEU A 169 -29.39 -5.79 24.80
C LEU A 169 -30.48 -5.51 25.85
N ASP A 170 -30.17 -4.68 26.83
CA ASP A 170 -31.13 -4.09 27.74
C ASP A 170 -32.01 -3.07 27.01
N GLU A 171 -33.05 -2.59 27.68
CA GLU A 171 -34.02 -1.64 27.08
C GLU A 171 -33.31 -0.38 26.56
N GLN A 172 -32.42 0.20 27.33
CA GLN A 172 -31.65 1.39 26.94
C GLN A 172 -30.72 1.11 25.74
N GLY A 173 -30.08 -0.04 25.69
CA GLY A 173 -29.24 -0.43 24.57
C GLY A 173 -30.02 -0.64 23.27
N ARG A 174 -31.26 -1.15 23.39
CA ARG A 174 -32.17 -1.30 22.22
C ARG A 174 -32.58 0.05 21.65
N GLU A 175 -33.01 1.00 22.50
CA GLU A 175 -33.34 2.34 22.09
C GLU A 175 -32.18 3.04 21.38
N LYS A 176 -31.00 3.02 21.98
CA LYS A 176 -29.80 3.61 21.39
C LYS A 176 -29.42 2.99 20.06
N LEU A 177 -29.55 1.67 19.94
CA LEU A 177 -29.28 1.01 18.67
C LEU A 177 -30.24 1.52 17.57
N VAL A 178 -31.51 1.63 17.88
CA VAL A 178 -32.51 2.17 16.92
C VAL A 178 -32.18 3.62 16.55
N GLU A 179 -31.83 4.46 17.51
CA GLU A 179 -31.45 5.87 17.26
C GLU A 179 -30.25 5.96 16.33
N VAL A 180 -29.20 5.14 16.58
CA VAL A 180 -28.00 5.09 15.73
C VAL A 180 -28.35 4.65 14.30
N LEU A 181 -29.17 3.59 14.17
CA LEU A 181 -29.56 3.06 12.85
C LEU A 181 -30.44 4.03 12.05
N LEU A 182 -31.36 4.74 12.70
CA LEU A 182 -32.21 5.71 12.05
C LEU A 182 -31.45 6.95 11.52
N ARG A 183 -30.29 7.27 12.10
CA ARG A 183 -29.44 8.36 11.62
C ARG A 183 -28.58 7.99 10.41
N GLU A 184 -28.42 6.71 10.12
CA GLU A 184 -27.62 6.24 8.98
C GLU A 184 -28.39 6.43 7.67
N GLU A 185 -28.13 7.55 7.00
CA GLU A 185 -28.77 7.89 5.73
C GLU A 185 -28.47 6.85 4.63
N GLY A 186 -29.52 6.41 3.94
CA GLY A 186 -29.42 5.49 2.81
C GLY A 186 -29.05 4.06 3.20
N LEU A 187 -29.23 3.68 4.47
CA LEU A 187 -29.08 2.32 4.97
C LEU A 187 -30.45 1.68 5.21
N ASN A 188 -30.71 0.54 4.57
CA ASN A 188 -31.85 -0.30 4.87
C ASN A 188 -31.44 -1.33 5.91
N THR A 189 -31.99 -1.25 7.11
CA THR A 189 -31.65 -2.17 8.20
C THR A 189 -32.82 -3.11 8.47
N TYR A 190 -32.51 -4.40 8.56
CA TYR A 190 -33.43 -5.45 8.94
C TYR A 190 -32.98 -6.02 10.28
N ILE A 191 -33.87 -5.94 11.28
CA ILE A 191 -33.64 -6.47 12.63
C ILE A 191 -34.52 -7.69 12.81
N VAL A 192 -33.88 -8.86 13.01
CA VAL A 192 -34.59 -10.09 13.35
C VAL A 192 -34.65 -10.24 14.87
N SER A 193 -35.84 -10.39 15.41
CA SER A 193 -36.04 -10.52 16.86
C SER A 193 -37.22 -11.43 17.18
N HIS A 194 -37.23 -12.00 18.38
CA HIS A 194 -38.38 -12.74 18.90
C HIS A 194 -39.24 -11.85 19.80
N GLY A 195 -40.38 -11.37 19.25
CA GLY A 195 -41.39 -10.67 20.01
C GLY A 195 -41.10 -9.21 20.39
N TRP A 196 -39.95 -8.67 19.97
CA TRP A 196 -39.61 -7.25 20.17
C TRP A 196 -40.09 -6.42 18.98
N THR A 197 -40.68 -5.27 19.27
CA THR A 197 -41.12 -4.29 18.26
C THR A 197 -40.79 -2.88 18.74
N HIS A 198 -40.62 -1.95 17.82
CA HIS A 198 -40.34 -0.55 18.14
C HIS A 198 -41.25 0.36 17.33
N PRO A 199 -41.81 1.44 17.92
CA PRO A 199 -42.82 2.30 17.25
C PRO A 199 -42.30 2.99 15.96
N LEU A 200 -40.99 3.20 15.83
CA LEU A 200 -40.37 3.87 14.69
C LEU A 200 -39.91 2.89 13.59
N LEU A 201 -40.16 1.61 13.76
CA LEU A 201 -39.75 0.57 12.80
C LEU A 201 -40.97 -0.13 12.19
N ASP A 202 -40.90 -0.35 10.89
CA ASP A 202 -41.91 -1.17 10.21
C ASP A 202 -41.75 -2.65 10.64
N LYS A 203 -42.89 -3.26 10.95
CA LYS A 203 -42.92 -4.66 11.35
C LYS A 203 -43.26 -5.55 10.16
N ILE A 204 -42.46 -6.57 9.97
CA ILE A 204 -42.74 -7.71 9.07
C ILE A 204 -42.86 -8.96 9.94
N GLU A 205 -43.99 -9.65 9.92
CA GLU A 205 -44.18 -10.84 10.71
C GLU A 205 -43.95 -12.12 9.87
N VAL A 206 -43.22 -13.07 10.42
CA VAL A 206 -42.99 -14.36 9.79
C VAL A 206 -43.89 -15.40 10.44
N LEU A 207 -44.97 -15.76 9.76
CA LEU A 207 -45.88 -16.81 10.23
C LEU A 207 -45.51 -18.17 9.63
N LYS A 208 -45.50 -19.19 10.47
CA LYS A 208 -45.30 -20.56 10.06
C LYS A 208 -46.54 -21.36 10.28
N THR A 209 -47.19 -21.82 9.20
CA THR A 209 -48.35 -22.69 9.20
C THR A 209 -48.05 -23.92 8.33
N ASP A 210 -48.24 -25.10 8.85
CA ASP A 210 -48.06 -26.36 8.13
C ASP A 210 -46.66 -26.50 7.47
N ASN A 211 -45.59 -26.13 8.21
CA ASN A 211 -44.20 -26.11 7.74
C ASN A 211 -43.90 -25.11 6.57
N ILE A 212 -44.83 -24.22 6.26
CA ILE A 212 -44.64 -23.18 5.26
C ILE A 212 -44.56 -21.84 6.02
N SER A 213 -43.45 -21.08 5.75
CA SER A 213 -43.29 -19.74 6.27
C SER A 213 -43.83 -18.69 5.28
N ARG A 214 -44.56 -17.71 5.79
CA ARG A 214 -45.12 -16.58 5.03
C ARG A 214 -44.74 -15.28 5.73
N LEU A 215 -44.59 -14.23 4.94
CA LEU A 215 -44.42 -12.84 5.44
C LEU A 215 -45.78 -12.15 5.43
N GLU A 216 -46.08 -11.48 6.52
CA GLU A 216 -47.24 -10.56 6.67
C GLU A 216 -46.80 -9.20 7.17
#